data_561319eeaf7d6bc33dc1738e92f29d7f
#
_entry.id   561319eeaf7d6bc33dc1738e92f29d7f
#
_cell.length_a   1.000
_cell.length_b   1.000
_cell.length_c   1.000
_cell.angle_alpha   90.00
_cell.angle_beta   90.00
_cell.angle_gamma   90.00
#
_symmetry.space_group_name_H-M   'P 1'
#
loop_
_entity.id
_entity.type
_entity.pdbx_description
1 polymer ?
#
loop_
_entity_poly.entity_id
_entity_poly.type
_entity_poly.pdbx_seq_one_letter_code
_entity_poly.pdbx_strand_id
1 'polypeptide(L)'
;MITCHLRYVLDPTKLKEFEHYGRLWIPLVRKFGGIHHGYLLPSEGANNIALASFSFPSLAAYEAYRARLRADPAGRANFEMAQTGRFILSEERTWLARVEA
;
A
#
# COMPACT_ATOMS: atom_id res chain seq x y z
N MET A 1 6.45 -4.58 16.76
CA MET A 1 6.17 -4.39 15.33
C MET A 1 4.67 -4.32 15.10
N ILE A 2 4.25 -3.39 14.31
CA ILE A 2 2.84 -3.23 13.93
C ILE A 2 2.69 -3.45 12.43
N THR A 3 1.51 -3.94 12.02
CA THR A 3 1.23 -4.26 10.62
C THR A 3 -0.02 -3.50 10.18
N CYS A 4 0.11 -2.79 9.08
CA CYS A 4 -1.02 -2.15 8.42
C CYS A 4 -1.60 -3.14 7.41
N HIS A 5 -2.87 -3.41 7.52
CA HIS A 5 -3.63 -4.19 6.55
C HIS A 5 -4.47 -3.23 5.73
N LEU A 6 -4.33 -3.28 4.41
CA LEU A 6 -5.07 -2.44 3.48
C LEU A 6 -6.04 -3.27 2.67
N ARG A 7 -7.28 -2.82 2.62
CA ARG A 7 -8.29 -3.39 1.73
C ARG A 7 -8.71 -2.31 0.75
N TYR A 8 -8.54 -2.58 -0.53
CA TYR A 8 -8.87 -1.65 -1.60
C TYR A 8 -10.11 -2.09 -2.34
N VAL A 9 -10.96 -1.12 -2.66
CA VAL A 9 -11.99 -1.29 -3.68
C VAL A 9 -11.49 -0.56 -4.91
N LEU A 10 -11.35 -1.30 -6.00
CA LEU A 10 -10.74 -0.81 -7.24
C LEU A 10 -11.75 -0.63 -8.35
N ASP A 11 -11.39 0.20 -9.33
CA ASP A 11 -12.07 0.21 -10.62
C ASP A 11 -11.66 -1.09 -11.35
N PRO A 12 -12.59 -2.02 -11.61
CA PRO A 12 -12.24 -3.32 -12.19
C PRO A 12 -11.71 -3.22 -13.61
N THR A 13 -11.85 -2.06 -14.29
CA THR A 13 -11.29 -1.84 -15.61
C THR A 13 -9.84 -1.35 -15.58
N LYS A 14 -9.30 -1.10 -14.37
CA LYS A 14 -7.96 -0.52 -14.18
C LYS A 14 -7.07 -1.34 -13.25
N LEU A 15 -7.23 -2.66 -13.27
CA LEU A 15 -6.44 -3.54 -12.39
C LEU A 15 -4.94 -3.51 -12.72
N LYS A 16 -4.59 -3.38 -13.99
CA LYS A 16 -3.19 -3.30 -14.41
C LYS A 16 -2.49 -2.04 -13.90
N GLU A 17 -3.20 -0.94 -13.89
CA GLU A 17 -2.69 0.33 -13.37
C GLU A 17 -2.44 0.23 -11.86
N PHE A 18 -3.35 -0.40 -11.12
CA PHE A 18 -3.15 -0.63 -9.70
C PHE A 18 -1.97 -1.58 -9.44
N GLU A 19 -1.83 -2.65 -10.23
CA GLU A 19 -0.71 -3.58 -10.10
C GLU A 19 0.63 -2.86 -10.28
N HIS A 20 0.74 -2.02 -11.28
CA HIS A 20 1.93 -1.21 -11.52
C HIS A 20 2.23 -0.29 -10.33
N TYR A 21 1.20 0.39 -9.83
CA TYR A 21 1.28 1.25 -8.65
C TYR A 21 1.81 0.46 -7.43
N GLY A 22 1.26 -0.73 -7.19
CA GLY A 22 1.70 -1.58 -6.09
C GLY A 22 3.16 -2.00 -6.21
N ARG A 23 3.60 -2.34 -7.42
CA ARG A 23 5.01 -2.70 -7.67
C ARG A 23 5.98 -1.58 -7.33
N LEU A 24 5.56 -0.34 -7.53
CA LEU A 24 6.40 0.82 -7.20
C LEU A 24 6.46 1.08 -5.70
N TRP A 25 5.39 0.76 -4.95
CA TRP A 25 5.37 0.94 -3.50
C TRP A 25 6.26 -0.04 -2.74
N ILE A 26 6.36 -1.28 -3.19
CA ILE A 26 7.12 -2.31 -2.47
C ILE A 26 8.55 -1.86 -2.18
N PRO A 27 9.34 -1.42 -3.15
CA PRO A 27 10.71 -0.96 -2.86
C PRO A 27 10.76 0.33 -2.05
N LEU A 28 9.76 1.22 -2.18
CA LEU A 28 9.72 2.45 -1.41
C LEU A 28 9.53 2.19 0.08
N VAL A 29 8.61 1.29 0.43
CA VAL A 29 8.41 0.89 1.82
C VAL A 29 9.69 0.32 2.41
N ARG A 30 10.37 -0.56 1.67
CA ARG A 30 11.63 -1.17 2.10
C ARG A 30 12.74 -0.16 2.27
N LYS A 31 12.84 0.79 1.34
CA LYS A 31 13.86 1.85 1.37
C LYS A 31 13.78 2.69 2.63
N PHE A 32 12.58 2.94 3.13
CA PHE A 32 12.35 3.82 4.27
C PHE A 32 12.04 3.06 5.57
N GLY A 33 12.48 1.82 5.68
CA GLY A 33 12.52 1.10 6.95
C GLY A 33 11.34 0.19 7.25
N GLY A 34 10.43 -0.01 6.30
CA GLY A 34 9.32 -0.94 6.46
C GLY A 34 9.57 -2.29 5.83
N ILE A 35 8.67 -3.21 6.13
CA ILE A 35 8.63 -4.53 5.49
C ILE A 35 7.31 -4.61 4.73
N HIS A 36 7.38 -4.72 3.41
CA HIS A 36 6.17 -4.90 2.61
C HIS A 36 5.92 -6.40 2.40
N HIS A 37 4.71 -6.85 2.75
CA HIS A 37 4.35 -8.26 2.64
C HIS A 37 3.71 -8.60 1.29
N GLY A 38 3.55 -7.62 0.41
CA GLY A 38 3.03 -7.80 -0.94
C GLY A 38 1.59 -7.38 -1.11
N TYR A 39 1.13 -7.47 -2.33
CA TYR A 39 -0.23 -7.20 -2.76
C TYR A 39 -0.90 -8.49 -3.20
N LEU A 40 -2.20 -8.58 -2.95
CA LEU A 40 -3.05 -9.65 -3.48
C LEU A 40 -4.09 -9.01 -4.39
N LEU A 41 -4.12 -9.45 -5.63
CA LEU A 41 -5.03 -8.93 -6.65
C LEU A 41 -6.24 -9.84 -6.84
N PRO A 42 -7.35 -9.34 -7.41
CA PRO A 42 -8.49 -10.18 -7.73
C PRO A 42 -8.10 -11.37 -8.61
N SER A 43 -8.59 -12.55 -8.27
CA SER A 43 -8.40 -13.77 -9.08
C SER A 43 -9.75 -14.41 -9.33
N GLU A 44 -10.32 -15.07 -8.33
CA GLU A 44 -11.66 -15.65 -8.39
C GLU A 44 -12.58 -14.93 -7.41
N GLY A 45 -13.86 -14.80 -7.74
CA GLY A 45 -14.82 -14.10 -6.89
C GLY A 45 -14.90 -12.62 -7.21
N ALA A 46 -14.78 -11.75 -6.22
CA ALA A 46 -14.85 -10.30 -6.44
C ALA A 46 -13.77 -9.86 -7.43
N ASN A 47 -14.16 -9.01 -8.39
CA ASN A 47 -13.25 -8.54 -9.45
C ASN A 47 -12.62 -7.19 -9.13
N ASN A 48 -12.86 -6.62 -7.96
CA ASN A 48 -12.48 -5.26 -7.62
C ASN A 48 -11.90 -5.12 -6.20
N ILE A 49 -11.58 -6.22 -5.53
CA ILE A 49 -11.02 -6.19 -4.18
C ILE A 49 -9.55 -6.61 -4.25
N ALA A 50 -8.69 -5.79 -3.67
CA ALA A 50 -7.27 -6.10 -3.50
C ALA A 50 -6.88 -5.90 -2.04
N LEU A 51 -5.84 -6.60 -1.63
CA LEU A 51 -5.30 -6.52 -0.28
C LEU A 51 -3.82 -6.22 -0.34
N ALA A 52 -3.32 -5.56 0.69
CA ALA A 52 -1.89 -5.36 0.87
C ALA A 52 -1.59 -5.28 2.36
N SER A 53 -0.37 -5.57 2.74
CA SER A 53 0.06 -5.34 4.11
C SER A 53 1.52 -4.95 4.18
N PHE A 54 1.86 -4.16 5.17
CA PHE A 54 3.23 -3.78 5.45
C PHE A 54 3.40 -3.57 6.95
N SER A 55 4.63 -3.69 7.42
CA SER A 55 4.95 -3.59 8.84
C SER A 55 6.04 -2.57 9.10
N PHE A 56 5.94 -1.92 10.25
CA PHE A 56 6.96 -1.01 10.78
C PHE A 56 7.21 -1.35 12.25
N PRO A 57 8.39 -0.99 12.80
CA PRO A 57 8.67 -1.24 14.21
C PRO A 57 7.67 -0.59 15.15
N SER A 58 7.12 0.58 14.78
CA SER A 58 6.19 1.37 15.59
C SER A 58 5.40 2.33 14.73
N LEU A 59 4.35 2.93 15.29
CA LEU A 59 3.62 4.01 14.61
C LEU A 59 4.51 5.23 14.38
N ALA A 60 5.43 5.52 15.30
CA ALA A 60 6.39 6.61 15.12
C ALA A 60 7.28 6.37 13.91
N ALA A 61 7.75 5.15 13.70
CA ALA A 61 8.53 4.78 12.52
C ALA A 61 7.72 4.94 11.23
N TYR A 62 6.45 4.59 11.26
CA TYR A 62 5.55 4.78 10.13
C TYR A 62 5.34 6.26 9.80
N GLU A 63 5.17 7.10 10.82
CA GLU A 63 5.04 8.55 10.61
C GLU A 63 6.30 9.15 9.99
N ALA A 64 7.46 8.71 10.45
CA ALA A 64 8.75 9.14 9.88
C ALA A 64 8.86 8.71 8.41
N TYR A 65 8.44 7.49 8.09
CA TYR A 65 8.36 7.00 6.72
C TYR A 65 7.46 7.89 5.85
N ARG A 66 6.28 8.26 6.34
CA ARG A 66 5.36 9.14 5.59
C ARG A 66 5.98 10.50 5.30
N ALA A 67 6.69 11.08 6.26
CA ALA A 67 7.38 12.35 6.07
C ALA A 67 8.45 12.25 4.97
N ARG A 68 9.21 11.15 4.96
CA ARG A 68 10.22 10.90 3.93
C ARG A 68 9.61 10.72 2.54
N LEU A 69 8.47 10.02 2.46
CA LEU A 69 7.76 9.85 1.19
C LEU A 69 7.32 11.17 0.58
N ARG A 70 6.84 12.09 1.40
CA ARG A 70 6.40 13.41 0.91
C ARG A 70 7.56 14.23 0.33
N ALA A 71 8.77 14.01 0.84
CA ALA A 71 9.98 14.68 0.36
C ALA A 71 10.65 13.93 -0.80
N ASP A 72 10.29 12.68 -1.04
CA ASP A 72 10.91 11.83 -2.06
C ASP A 72 10.18 11.97 -3.40
N PRO A 73 10.93 12.23 -4.51
CA PRO A 73 10.29 12.37 -5.84
C PRO A 73 9.51 11.14 -6.28
N ALA A 74 10.01 9.94 -6.01
CA ALA A 74 9.31 8.70 -6.37
C ALA A 74 8.05 8.51 -5.54
N GLY A 75 8.08 8.86 -4.25
CA GLY A 75 6.90 8.83 -3.38
C GLY A 75 5.82 9.77 -3.86
N ARG A 76 6.19 11.01 -4.18
CA ARG A 76 5.25 12.01 -4.73
C ARG A 76 4.66 11.55 -6.05
N ALA A 77 5.48 11.00 -6.94
CA ALA A 77 5.01 10.51 -8.24
C ALA A 77 3.98 9.39 -8.08
N ASN A 78 4.17 8.51 -7.11
CA ASN A 78 3.22 7.43 -6.84
C ASN A 78 1.87 7.94 -6.31
N PHE A 79 1.89 8.90 -5.39
CA PHE A 79 0.63 9.52 -4.92
C PHE A 79 -0.09 10.21 -6.06
N GLU A 80 0.63 10.94 -6.90
CA GLU A 80 0.06 11.64 -8.04
C GLU A 80 -0.53 10.67 -9.06
N MET A 81 0.14 9.54 -9.31
CA MET A 81 -0.35 8.49 -10.19
C MET A 81 -1.71 7.96 -9.72
N ALA A 82 -1.88 7.73 -8.42
CA ALA A 82 -3.15 7.25 -7.87
C ALA A 82 -4.26 8.29 -8.00
N GLN A 83 -3.94 9.57 -7.75
CA GLN A 83 -4.91 10.65 -7.89
C GLN A 83 -5.37 10.82 -9.35
N THR A 84 -4.44 10.78 -10.28
CA THR A 84 -4.73 10.98 -11.70
C THR A 84 -5.40 9.76 -12.33
N GLY A 85 -4.93 8.57 -11.96
CA GLY A 85 -5.38 7.31 -12.55
C GLY A 85 -6.77 6.87 -12.09
N ARG A 86 -7.19 7.28 -10.90
CA ARG A 86 -8.50 6.96 -10.30
C ARG A 86 -8.85 5.48 -10.31
N PHE A 87 -7.85 4.64 -10.10
CA PHE A 87 -8.06 3.19 -10.04
C PHE A 87 -8.43 2.71 -8.63
N ILE A 88 -8.18 3.50 -7.59
CA ILE A 88 -8.60 3.21 -6.21
C ILE A 88 -9.87 3.98 -5.92
N LEU A 89 -10.98 3.27 -5.71
CA LEU A 89 -12.26 3.89 -5.38
C LEU A 89 -12.41 4.14 -3.89
N SER A 90 -11.89 3.22 -3.06
CA SER A 90 -11.82 3.40 -1.61
C SER A 90 -10.75 2.49 -1.04
N GLU A 91 -10.27 2.83 0.16
CA GLU A 91 -9.35 1.97 0.89
C GLU A 91 -9.67 1.98 2.38
N GLU A 92 -9.46 0.84 3.02
CA GLU A 92 -9.55 0.69 4.47
C GLU A 92 -8.17 0.37 5.00
N ARG A 93 -7.75 1.10 6.04
CA ARG A 93 -6.52 0.84 6.77
C ARG A 93 -6.82 0.33 8.14
N THR A 94 -6.24 -0.80 8.50
CA THR A 94 -6.37 -1.36 9.83
C THR A 94 -4.99 -1.65 10.37
N TRP A 95 -4.68 -1.12 11.56
CA TRP A 95 -3.42 -1.36 12.23
C TRP A 95 -3.59 -2.51 13.22
N LEU A 96 -2.74 -3.52 13.06
CA LEU A 96 -2.85 -4.79 13.76
C LEU A 96 -1.51 -5.14 14.42
N ALA A 97 -1.57 -5.84 15.54
CA ALA A 97 -0.39 -6.38 16.19
C ALA A 97 -0.36 -7.89 15.99
N ARG A 98 0.82 -8.42 15.70
CA ARG A 98 1.01 -9.86 15.51
C ARG A 98 0.86 -10.59 16.85
N VAL A 99 0.16 -11.72 16.82
CA VAL A 99 0.17 -12.64 17.95
C VAL A 99 1.47 -13.44 17.90
N GLU A 100 2.25 -13.38 18.98
CA GLU A 100 3.50 -14.11 19.08
C GLU A 100 3.28 -15.42 19.84
N ALA A 101 3.99 -16.47 19.43
CA ALA A 101 3.92 -17.77 20.08
C ALA A 101 4.72 -17.78 21.39
#